data_d93d354063eda8db3e193db3e03aa728
#
_entry.id   d93d354063eda8db3e193db3e03aa728
#
_cell.length_a   1.000
_cell.length_b   1.000
_cell.length_c   1.000
_cell.angle_alpha   90.00
_cell.angle_beta   90.00
_cell.angle_gamma   90.00
#
_symmetry.space_group_name_H-M   'P 1'
#
loop_
_entity.id
_entity.type
_entity.pdbx_description
1 polymer ?
#
loop_
_entity_poly.entity_id
_entity_poly.type
_entity_poly.pdbx_seq_one_letter_code
_entity_poly.pdbx_strand_id
1 'polypeptide(L)'
;MTLKLVQKHLLYGKREFELRDDLIKIKINSLIDENKDFEVELAMINPEPIISKSRVEFHSRVKCRPLISLYVNKPNTQEFNEFVNAIIQRAKKEYESFAGISQS
;
A
#
# COMPACT_ATOMS: atom_id res chain seq x y z
N MET A 1 -12.89 -6.36 6.52
CA MET A 1 -12.98 -4.93 6.86
C MET A 1 -12.12 -4.10 5.93
N THR A 2 -12.67 -3.01 5.44
CA THR A 2 -12.01 -2.16 4.45
C THR A 2 -11.51 -0.88 5.10
N LEU A 3 -10.27 -0.54 4.84
CA LEU A 3 -9.67 0.72 5.29
C LEU A 3 -9.35 1.58 4.08
N LYS A 4 -9.49 2.89 4.23
CA LYS A 4 -9.24 3.83 3.15
C LYS A 4 -8.24 4.89 3.60
N LEU A 5 -7.41 5.32 2.66
CA LEU A 5 -6.48 6.42 2.87
C LEU A 5 -6.48 7.27 1.62
N VAL A 6 -6.61 8.58 1.79
CA VAL A 6 -6.57 9.53 0.68
C VAL A 6 -5.41 10.48 0.93
N GLN A 7 -4.51 10.57 -0.03
CA GLN A 7 -3.35 11.45 0.03
C GLN A 7 -3.39 12.45 -1.11
N LYS A 8 -3.22 13.72 -0.78
CA LYS A 8 -3.24 14.81 -1.77
C LYS A 8 -1.87 15.45 -1.85
N HIS A 9 -1.46 15.80 -3.05
CA HIS A 9 -0.22 16.52 -3.29
C HIS A 9 -0.51 17.71 -4.19
N LEU A 10 0.06 18.85 -3.85
CA LEU A 10 -0.19 20.10 -4.60
C LEU A 10 0.13 19.98 -6.08
N LEU A 11 1.22 19.29 -6.42
CA LEU A 11 1.68 19.19 -7.80
C LEU A 11 1.26 17.89 -8.49
N TYR A 12 1.21 16.78 -7.74
CA TYR A 12 1.04 15.46 -8.34
C TYR A 12 -0.37 14.89 -8.21
N GLY A 13 -1.29 15.67 -7.61
CA GLY A 13 -2.69 15.25 -7.56
C GLY A 13 -3.03 14.42 -6.33
N LYS A 14 -3.93 13.47 -6.52
CA LYS A 14 -4.51 12.71 -5.42
C LYS A 14 -4.29 11.21 -5.62
N ARG A 15 -4.01 10.52 -4.51
CA ARG A 15 -3.94 9.07 -4.48
C ARG A 15 -4.96 8.57 -3.48
N GLU A 16 -5.74 7.58 -3.89
CA GLU A 16 -6.72 6.93 -3.02
C GLU A 16 -6.37 5.47 -2.89
N PHE A 17 -6.32 5.00 -1.66
CA PHE A 17 -6.02 3.61 -1.34
C PHE A 17 -7.21 3.00 -0.63
N GLU A 18 -7.62 1.83 -1.07
CA GLU A 18 -8.67 1.06 -0.40
C GLU A 18 -8.11 -0.30 -0.07
N LEU A 19 -7.81 -0.51 1.20
CA LEU A 19 -7.23 -1.76 1.70
C LEU A 19 -8.34 -2.72 2.08
N ARG A 20 -8.37 -3.85 1.41
CA ARG A 20 -9.29 -4.95 1.70
C ARG A 20 -8.55 -6.07 2.41
N ASP A 21 -9.23 -7.18 2.68
CA ASP A 21 -8.60 -8.28 3.40
C ASP A 21 -7.49 -8.95 2.59
N ASP A 22 -7.64 -9.06 1.28
CA ASP A 22 -6.72 -9.80 0.42
C ASP A 22 -6.01 -8.93 -0.63
N LEU A 23 -6.48 -7.71 -0.85
CA LEU A 23 -5.88 -6.84 -1.86
C LEU A 23 -5.99 -5.37 -1.48
N ILE A 24 -5.24 -4.54 -2.18
CA ILE A 24 -5.36 -3.10 -2.05
C ILE A 24 -5.67 -2.51 -3.42
N LYS A 25 -6.68 -1.65 -3.48
CA LYS A 25 -7.03 -0.91 -4.67
C LYS A 25 -6.39 0.46 -4.61
N ILE A 26 -5.79 0.89 -5.71
CA ILE A 26 -5.07 2.15 -5.77
C ILE A 26 -5.60 2.96 -6.95
N LYS A 27 -5.99 4.18 -6.67
CA LYS A 27 -6.47 5.11 -7.68
C LYS A 27 -5.62 6.37 -7.63
N ILE A 28 -4.98 6.68 -8.74
CA ILE A 28 -4.12 7.86 -8.84
C ILE A 28 -4.72 8.84 -9.84
N ASN A 29 -5.11 10.00 -9.35
CA ASN A 29 -5.61 11.10 -10.18
C ASN A 29 -4.50 12.15 -10.25
N SER A 30 -3.76 12.13 -11.34
CA SER A 30 -2.62 13.01 -11.53
C SER A 30 -3.01 14.28 -12.26
N LEU A 31 -2.35 15.39 -11.93
CA LEU A 31 -2.54 16.67 -12.64
C LEU A 31 -1.67 16.79 -13.89
N ILE A 32 -0.61 15.98 -13.96
CA ILE A 32 0.38 16.09 -15.02
C ILE A 32 0.58 14.80 -15.81
N ASP A 33 -0.05 13.73 -15.40
CA ASP A 33 0.11 12.41 -16.01
C ASP A 33 -1.25 11.75 -16.14
N GLU A 34 -1.30 10.57 -16.76
CA GLU A 34 -2.54 9.84 -16.90
C GLU A 34 -3.03 9.33 -15.56
N ASN A 35 -4.34 9.30 -15.37
CA ASN A 35 -4.94 8.69 -14.21
C ASN A 35 -4.74 7.19 -14.27
N LYS A 36 -4.49 6.58 -13.11
CA LYS A 36 -4.26 5.14 -12.99
C LYS A 36 -5.21 4.53 -11.97
N ASP A 37 -5.61 3.30 -12.24
CA ASP A 37 -6.53 2.56 -11.38
C ASP A 37 -6.10 1.11 -11.46
N PHE A 38 -5.60 0.54 -10.35
CA PHE A 38 -5.10 -0.83 -10.34
C PHE A 38 -5.23 -1.46 -8.97
N GLU A 39 -5.05 -2.77 -8.92
CA GLU A 39 -5.12 -3.55 -7.69
C GLU A 39 -3.82 -4.30 -7.49
N VAL A 40 -3.44 -4.47 -6.22
CA VAL A 40 -2.26 -5.27 -5.84
C VAL A 40 -2.70 -6.31 -4.82
N GLU A 41 -2.38 -7.56 -5.08
CA GLU A 41 -2.67 -8.63 -4.13
C GLU A 41 -1.69 -8.57 -2.97
N LEU A 42 -2.22 -8.62 -1.75
CA LEU A 42 -1.39 -8.49 -0.55
C LEU A 42 -0.40 -9.64 -0.40
N ALA A 43 -0.74 -10.84 -0.86
CA ALA A 43 0.17 -11.97 -0.82
C ALA A 43 1.45 -11.74 -1.62
N MET A 44 1.41 -10.82 -2.58
CA MET A 44 2.56 -10.53 -3.44
C MET A 44 3.44 -9.39 -2.89
N ILE A 45 3.04 -8.77 -1.80
CA ILE A 45 3.75 -7.63 -1.23
C ILE A 45 4.74 -8.10 -0.18
N ASN A 46 5.97 -7.62 -0.26
CA ASN A 46 6.94 -7.78 0.81
C ASN A 46 6.48 -6.89 1.98
N PRO A 47 6.20 -7.46 3.17
CA PRO A 47 5.68 -6.68 4.28
C PRO A 47 6.71 -5.76 4.94
N GLU A 48 7.95 -5.79 4.52
CA GLU A 48 8.97 -4.87 5.01
C GLU A 48 9.10 -3.70 4.04
N PRO A 49 8.51 -2.54 4.37
CA PRO A 49 8.56 -1.40 3.46
C PRO A 49 9.94 -0.73 3.45
N ILE A 50 10.23 -0.05 2.36
CA ILE A 50 11.41 0.79 2.26
C ILE A 50 10.97 2.21 2.58
N ILE A 51 11.57 2.79 3.60
CA ILE A 51 11.19 4.10 4.12
C ILE A 51 12.25 5.13 3.77
N SER A 52 11.82 6.22 3.16
CA SER A 52 12.66 7.38 2.90
C SER A 52 12.05 8.60 3.60
N LYS A 53 12.62 9.78 3.38
CA LYS A 53 12.14 11.00 4.04
C LYS A 53 10.70 11.35 3.67
N SER A 54 10.33 11.10 2.42
CA SER A 54 9.03 11.54 1.91
C SER A 54 8.10 10.41 1.50
N ARG A 55 8.60 9.19 1.40
CA ARG A 55 7.81 8.07 0.89
C ARG A 55 8.05 6.79 1.64
N VAL A 56 7.01 5.95 1.66
CA VAL A 56 7.08 4.57 2.08
C VAL A 56 6.69 3.73 0.87
N GLU A 57 7.53 2.78 0.49
CA GLU A 57 7.29 1.93 -0.67
C GLU A 57 7.21 0.48 -0.26
N PHE A 58 6.20 -0.22 -0.77
CA PHE A 58 6.08 -1.66 -0.62
C PHE A 58 6.46 -2.31 -1.95
N HIS A 59 7.37 -3.25 -1.90
CA HIS A 59 7.92 -3.90 -3.08
C HIS A 59 7.33 -5.30 -3.27
N SER A 60 7.51 -5.84 -4.46
CA SER A 60 7.12 -7.21 -4.75
C SER A 60 8.02 -8.19 -4.00
N ARG A 61 7.44 -9.31 -3.54
CA ARG A 61 8.22 -10.40 -2.94
C ARG A 61 9.14 -11.06 -3.96
N VAL A 62 8.72 -11.08 -5.22
CA VAL A 62 9.39 -11.83 -6.27
C VAL A 62 10.37 -10.97 -7.06
N LYS A 63 9.99 -9.73 -7.29
CA LYS A 63 10.80 -8.80 -8.09
C LYS A 63 11.10 -7.56 -7.25
N CYS A 64 12.32 -7.10 -7.29
CA CYS A 64 12.73 -5.91 -6.54
C CYS A 64 12.23 -4.64 -7.23
N ARG A 65 10.93 -4.45 -7.24
CA ARG A 65 10.33 -3.24 -7.79
C ARG A 65 9.18 -2.76 -6.90
N PRO A 66 8.96 -1.45 -6.83
CA PRO A 66 7.88 -0.91 -6.02
C PRO A 66 6.51 -1.23 -6.62
N LEU A 67 5.58 -1.67 -5.78
CA LEU A 67 4.20 -1.90 -6.16
C LEU A 67 3.28 -0.81 -5.63
N ILE A 68 3.58 -0.29 -4.43
CA ILE A 68 2.77 0.72 -3.77
C ILE A 68 3.71 1.78 -3.21
N SER A 69 3.38 3.04 -3.43
CA SER A 69 4.14 4.16 -2.89
C SER A 69 3.18 5.12 -2.19
N LEU A 70 3.48 5.45 -0.93
CA LEU A 70 2.67 6.35 -0.12
C LEU A 70 3.51 7.54 0.34
N TYR A 71 2.88 8.71 0.46
CA TYR A 71 3.52 9.88 1.05
C TYR A 71 3.52 9.75 2.56
N VAL A 72 4.69 9.99 3.17
CA VAL A 72 4.85 9.86 4.62
C VAL A 72 3.95 10.89 5.34
N ASN A 73 3.26 10.43 6.39
CA ASN A 73 2.46 11.25 7.29
C ASN A 73 1.30 12.02 6.64
N LYS A 74 0.79 11.52 5.53
CA LYS A 74 -0.39 12.14 4.90
C LYS A 74 -1.58 11.19 4.90
N PRO A 75 -2.79 11.67 5.17
CA PRO A 75 -3.15 13.07 5.45
C PRO A 75 -2.65 13.58 6.80
N ASN A 76 -2.37 12.68 7.73
CA ASN A 76 -1.75 12.99 9.02
C ASN A 76 -1.01 11.76 9.52
N THR A 77 -0.19 11.95 10.54
CA THR A 77 0.67 10.88 11.06
C THR A 77 -0.11 9.68 11.56
N GLN A 78 -1.21 9.92 12.28
CA GLN A 78 -1.99 8.83 12.85
C GLN A 78 -2.63 7.96 11.78
N GLU A 79 -3.37 8.55 10.85
CA GLU A 79 -4.02 7.78 9.79
C GLU A 79 -3.01 7.08 8.91
N PHE A 80 -1.91 7.76 8.60
CA PHE A 80 -0.86 7.17 7.80
C PHE A 80 -0.27 5.91 8.48
N ASN A 81 0.10 6.04 9.75
CA ASN A 81 0.71 4.92 10.48
C ASN A 81 -0.25 3.75 10.63
N GLU A 82 -1.52 4.02 10.92
CA GLU A 82 -2.52 2.97 11.03
C GLU A 82 -2.69 2.22 9.71
N PHE A 83 -2.70 2.96 8.60
CA PHE A 83 -2.86 2.34 7.29
C PHE A 83 -1.65 1.50 6.90
N VAL A 84 -0.45 2.03 7.11
CA VAL A 84 0.80 1.29 6.81
C VAL A 84 0.88 0.02 7.66
N ASN A 85 0.58 0.11 8.96
CA ASN A 85 0.59 -1.06 9.82
C ASN A 85 -0.44 -2.10 9.38
N ALA A 86 -1.60 -1.67 8.92
CA ALA A 86 -2.61 -2.58 8.42
C ALA A 86 -2.13 -3.31 7.16
N ILE A 87 -1.46 -2.61 6.25
CA ILE A 87 -0.88 -3.24 5.06
C ILE A 87 0.11 -4.32 5.48
N ILE A 88 1.01 -3.98 6.41
CA ILE A 88 2.04 -4.91 6.89
C ILE A 88 1.41 -6.17 7.46
N GLN A 89 0.45 -6.01 8.38
CA GLN A 89 -0.17 -7.13 9.04
C GLN A 89 -0.97 -8.01 8.08
N ARG A 90 -1.73 -7.39 7.19
CA ARG A 90 -2.53 -8.15 6.23
C ARG A 90 -1.67 -8.82 5.18
N ALA A 91 -0.57 -8.19 4.76
CA ALA A 91 0.35 -8.81 3.81
C ALA A 91 1.01 -10.05 4.40
N LYS A 92 1.40 -10.00 5.68
CA LYS A 92 1.95 -11.16 6.37
C LYS A 92 0.93 -12.29 6.45
N LYS A 93 -0.29 -11.97 6.84
CA LYS A 93 -1.36 -12.95 7.00
C LYS A 93 -1.72 -13.60 5.67
N GLU A 94 -1.85 -12.80 4.62
CA GLU A 94 -2.21 -13.32 3.30
C GLU A 94 -1.11 -14.21 2.72
N TYR A 95 0.14 -13.84 2.95
CA TYR A 95 1.24 -14.67 2.48
C TYR A 95 1.27 -16.03 3.20
N GLU A 96 1.09 -16.04 4.51
CA GLU A 96 1.06 -17.26 5.28
C GLU A 96 -0.06 -18.19 4.82
N SER A 97 -1.22 -17.63 4.59
CA SER A 97 -2.38 -18.37 4.10
C SER A 97 -2.13 -18.90 2.69
N PHE A 98 -1.60 -18.04 1.82
CA PHE A 98 -1.30 -18.40 0.43
C PHE A 98 -0.24 -19.50 0.35
N ALA A 99 0.80 -19.38 1.16
CA ALA A 99 1.92 -20.34 1.14
C ALA A 99 1.62 -21.65 1.91
N GLY A 100 0.54 -21.68 2.68
CA GLY A 100 0.17 -22.84 3.47
C GLY A 100 1.08 -23.10 4.65
N ILE A 101 1.77 -22.08 5.15
CA ILE A 101 2.70 -22.22 6.27
C ILE A 101 2.13 -21.75 7.59
N SER A 102 0.88 -21.50 7.67
CA SER A 102 0.28 -21.13 8.91
C SER A 102 0.25 -22.28 9.83
N GLN A 103 0.60 -22.80 10.34
CA GLN A 103 0.45 -23.78 10.96
C GLN A 103 0.75 -24.19 11.86
N SER A 104 0.60 -24.19 12.00
CA SER A 104 0.37 -24.83 12.78
C SER A 104 0.75 -25.08 13.91
#